data_bef04a20bae2e95d57cf3516c1aaf068
#
_entry.id   bef04a20bae2e95d57cf3516c1aaf068
#
_cell.length_a   1.000
_cell.length_b   1.000
_cell.length_c   1.000
_cell.angle_alpha   90.00
_cell.angle_beta   90.00
_cell.angle_gamma   90.00
#
_symmetry.space_group_name_H-M   'P 1'
#
loop_
_entity.id
_entity.type
_entity.pdbx_description
1 polymer ?
#
loop_
_entity_poly.entity_id
_entity_poly.type
_entity_poly.pdbx_seq_one_letter_code
_entity_poly.pdbx_strand_id
1 'polypeptide(L)'
;MRDLILGKLKEIEERENVRILHCIESGSRAWGFASSDSDYDVRFIYARPAEYYLRLDRTRDVIEWQLDDTLDINGWDIKKALILLRKSNPTLFEWNSSPIVYKTTEEWKEISSVINRFFVAKSGIYHYLSTAKGNCREYLRGDTVRLKKYF
;
A
#
# COMPACT_ATOMS: atom_id res chain seq x y z
N MET A 1 -11.08 -12.92 9.89
CA MET A 1 -10.61 -11.72 9.15
C MET A 1 -9.87 -12.08 7.85
N ARG A 2 -8.85 -12.93 7.83
CA ARG A 2 -8.13 -13.28 6.60
C ARG A 2 -9.05 -13.77 5.47
N ASP A 3 -9.98 -14.67 5.75
CA ASP A 3 -10.90 -15.21 4.74
C ASP A 3 -11.87 -14.13 4.21
N LEU A 4 -12.28 -13.21 5.08
CA LEU A 4 -13.07 -12.04 4.68
C LEU A 4 -12.29 -11.16 3.69
N ILE A 5 -11.04 -10.84 4.01
CA ILE A 5 -10.16 -10.05 3.13
C ILE A 5 -10.00 -10.76 1.78
N LEU A 6 -9.68 -12.06 1.77
CA LEU A 6 -9.54 -12.82 0.52
C LEU A 6 -10.84 -12.85 -0.30
N GLY A 7 -12.00 -12.95 0.35
CA GLY A 7 -13.31 -12.83 -0.31
C GLY A 7 -13.51 -11.46 -0.96
N LYS A 8 -13.12 -10.38 -0.25
CA LYS A 8 -13.21 -9.01 -0.78
C LYS A 8 -12.25 -8.75 -1.93
N LEU A 9 -11.05 -9.32 -1.90
CA LEU A 9 -10.12 -9.21 -3.02
C LEU A 9 -10.69 -9.84 -4.30
N LYS A 10 -11.38 -10.97 -4.20
CA LYS A 10 -12.08 -11.58 -5.35
C LYS A 10 -13.22 -10.70 -5.87
N GLU A 11 -14.02 -10.14 -4.96
CA GLU A 11 -15.09 -9.21 -5.33
C GLU A 11 -14.53 -7.98 -6.07
N ILE A 12 -13.40 -7.43 -5.62
CA ILE A 12 -12.71 -6.32 -6.28
C ILE A 12 -12.22 -6.73 -7.67
N GLU A 13 -11.58 -7.91 -7.81
CA GLU A 13 -11.11 -8.41 -9.11
C GLU A 13 -12.26 -8.50 -10.12
N GLU A 14 -13.41 -9.01 -9.70
CA GLU A 14 -14.60 -9.16 -10.56
C GLU A 14 -15.24 -7.81 -10.92
N ARG A 15 -15.48 -6.94 -9.94
CA ARG A 15 -16.16 -5.66 -10.14
C ARG A 15 -15.35 -4.63 -10.90
N GLU A 16 -14.05 -4.57 -10.63
CA GLU A 16 -13.15 -3.60 -11.24
C GLU A 16 -12.49 -4.13 -12.52
N ASN A 17 -12.72 -5.40 -12.86
CA ASN A 17 -12.08 -6.11 -13.97
C ASN A 17 -10.55 -5.94 -13.91
N VAL A 18 -9.96 -6.36 -12.79
CA VAL A 18 -8.52 -6.28 -12.53
C VAL A 18 -7.99 -7.63 -12.06
N ARG A 19 -6.68 -7.81 -12.18
CA ARG A 19 -5.96 -8.92 -11.57
C ARG A 19 -5.06 -8.39 -10.45
N ILE A 20 -5.29 -8.83 -9.23
CA ILE A 20 -4.45 -8.46 -8.09
C ILE A 20 -3.18 -9.28 -8.12
N LEU A 21 -2.03 -8.60 -8.23
CA LEU A 21 -0.70 -9.19 -8.33
C LEU A 21 -0.08 -9.44 -6.96
N HIS A 22 -0.30 -8.52 -6.03
CA HIS A 22 0.24 -8.57 -4.68
C HIS A 22 -0.72 -7.89 -3.71
N CYS A 23 -0.90 -8.45 -2.52
CA CYS A 23 -1.73 -7.88 -1.48
C CYS A 23 -1.16 -8.18 -0.11
N ILE A 24 -1.06 -7.16 0.72
CA ILE A 24 -0.40 -7.19 2.04
C ILE A 24 -1.24 -6.47 3.10
N GLU A 25 -0.89 -6.70 4.34
CA GLU A 25 -1.23 -5.81 5.44
C GLU A 25 -0.19 -4.70 5.55
N SER A 26 -0.65 -3.48 5.81
CA SER A 26 0.16 -2.31 6.08
C SER A 26 -0.09 -1.80 7.50
N GLY A 27 0.35 -0.59 7.82
CA GLY A 27 0.06 0.08 9.09
C GLY A 27 0.56 -0.65 10.33
N SER A 28 -0.11 -0.42 11.46
CA SER A 28 0.32 -0.89 12.78
C SER A 28 0.43 -2.41 12.90
N ARG A 29 -0.41 -3.16 12.17
CA ARG A 29 -0.39 -4.63 12.19
C ARG A 29 0.84 -5.19 11.51
N ALA A 30 1.24 -4.61 10.40
CA ALA A 30 2.46 -5.01 9.69
C ALA A 30 3.72 -4.72 10.51
N TRP A 31 3.73 -3.62 11.24
CA TRP A 31 4.89 -3.16 12.01
C TRP A 31 4.94 -3.68 13.45
N GLY A 32 3.96 -4.50 13.88
CA GLY A 32 4.00 -5.19 15.16
C GLY A 32 3.62 -4.34 16.38
N PHE A 33 2.98 -3.19 16.20
CA PHE A 33 2.46 -2.36 17.29
C PHE A 33 0.94 -2.17 17.26
N ALA A 34 0.24 -3.15 16.68
CA ALA A 34 -1.21 -3.16 16.65
C ALA A 34 -1.80 -3.32 18.06
N SER A 35 -2.85 -2.56 18.36
CA SER A 35 -3.74 -2.75 19.49
C SER A 35 -4.97 -3.61 19.10
N SER A 36 -5.80 -4.00 20.07
CA SER A 36 -7.01 -4.79 19.82
C SER A 36 -8.01 -4.09 18.90
N ASP A 37 -7.99 -2.77 18.90
CA ASP A 37 -8.85 -1.86 18.14
C ASP A 37 -8.17 -1.26 16.89
N SER A 38 -6.98 -1.77 16.51
CA SER A 38 -6.31 -1.32 15.29
C SER A 38 -7.06 -1.78 14.04
N ASP A 39 -7.18 -0.87 13.08
CA ASP A 39 -7.75 -1.13 11.76
C ASP A 39 -6.93 -2.16 10.99
N TYR A 40 -7.54 -2.77 9.98
CA TYR A 40 -6.85 -3.56 8.97
C TYR A 40 -6.57 -2.68 7.76
N ASP A 41 -5.29 -2.44 7.49
CA ASP A 41 -4.79 -1.62 6.40
C ASP A 41 -4.37 -2.50 5.22
N VAL A 42 -5.33 -2.99 4.45
CA VAL A 42 -5.07 -3.87 3.31
C VAL A 42 -4.64 -3.06 2.09
N ARG A 43 -3.47 -3.37 1.56
CA ARG A 43 -2.91 -2.67 0.40
C ARG A 43 -2.61 -3.67 -0.70
N PHE A 44 -2.93 -3.32 -1.95
CA PHE A 44 -2.71 -4.22 -3.08
C PHE A 44 -2.21 -3.52 -4.33
N ILE A 45 -1.51 -4.27 -5.17
CA ILE A 45 -1.08 -3.87 -6.51
C ILE A 45 -1.88 -4.69 -7.51
N TYR A 46 -2.46 -4.03 -8.51
CA TYR A 46 -3.27 -4.67 -9.53
C TYR A 46 -2.86 -4.29 -10.95
N ALA A 47 -3.21 -5.13 -11.91
CA ALA A 47 -3.12 -4.86 -13.33
C ALA A 47 -4.51 -4.93 -13.97
N ARG A 48 -4.76 -4.05 -14.93
CA ARG A 48 -5.95 -4.08 -15.80
C ARG A 48 -5.66 -4.82 -17.11
N PRO A 49 -6.68 -5.20 -17.89
CA PRO A 49 -6.47 -5.68 -19.25
C PRO A 49 -5.65 -4.69 -20.10
N ALA A 50 -4.88 -5.21 -21.07
CA ALA A 50 -3.93 -4.41 -21.85
C ALA A 50 -4.61 -3.24 -22.58
N GLU A 51 -5.83 -3.42 -23.04
CA GLU A 51 -6.63 -2.41 -23.74
C GLU A 51 -6.86 -1.16 -22.88
N TYR A 52 -6.92 -1.35 -21.57
CA TYR A 52 -7.08 -0.22 -20.63
C TYR A 52 -5.90 0.74 -20.67
N TYR A 53 -4.69 0.24 -20.86
CA TYR A 53 -3.46 1.04 -20.91
C TYR A 53 -3.22 1.72 -22.26
N LEU A 54 -3.96 1.30 -23.30
CA LEU A 54 -3.88 1.88 -24.65
C LEU A 54 -4.85 3.04 -24.86
N ARG A 55 -5.66 3.38 -23.85
CA ARG A 55 -6.63 4.50 -23.91
C ARG A 55 -5.92 5.84 -23.90
N LEU A 56 -6.51 6.82 -24.59
CA LEU A 56 -5.99 8.20 -24.66
C LEU A 56 -6.47 9.08 -23.50
N ASP A 57 -7.59 8.73 -22.90
CA ASP A 57 -8.13 9.43 -21.72
C ASP A 57 -7.37 9.10 -20.44
N ARG A 58 -7.47 9.98 -19.45
CA ARG A 58 -6.91 9.73 -18.12
C ARG A 58 -7.69 8.61 -17.45
N THR A 59 -6.98 7.59 -17.02
CA THR A 59 -7.55 6.45 -16.32
C THR A 59 -7.26 6.54 -14.82
N ARG A 60 -8.17 6.01 -14.01
CA ARG A 60 -7.99 5.92 -12.56
C ARG A 60 -6.90 4.90 -12.23
N ASP A 61 -5.92 5.30 -11.42
CA ASP A 61 -4.76 4.47 -11.04
C ASP A 61 -4.80 4.00 -9.57
N VAL A 62 -5.93 4.26 -8.87
CA VAL A 62 -6.19 3.82 -7.50
C VAL A 62 -7.58 3.23 -7.41
N ILE A 63 -7.72 2.13 -6.69
CA ILE A 63 -8.99 1.56 -6.23
C ILE A 63 -9.05 1.76 -4.72
N GLU A 64 -10.06 2.47 -4.24
CA GLU A 64 -10.37 2.67 -2.83
C GLU A 64 -11.63 1.88 -2.50
N TRP A 65 -11.53 1.05 -1.49
CA TRP A 65 -12.63 0.19 -1.07
C TRP A 65 -12.70 0.18 0.45
N GLN A 66 -13.54 1.03 1.00
CA GLN A 66 -13.81 1.05 2.44
C GLN A 66 -15.08 0.25 2.71
N LEU A 67 -14.99 -0.72 3.63
CA LEU A 67 -16.13 -1.58 3.99
C LEU A 67 -16.77 -1.15 5.30
N ASP A 68 -15.93 -0.84 6.30
CA ASP A 68 -16.33 -0.39 7.64
C ASP A 68 -15.17 0.36 8.30
N ASP A 69 -15.40 0.80 9.56
CA ASP A 69 -14.39 1.56 10.33
C ASP A 69 -13.17 0.73 10.74
N THR A 70 -13.16 -0.58 10.47
CA THR A 70 -12.08 -1.49 10.88
C THR A 70 -11.28 -2.06 9.72
N LEU A 71 -11.76 -1.90 8.47
CA LEU A 71 -11.14 -2.48 7.28
C LEU A 71 -11.04 -1.44 6.16
N ASP A 72 -9.82 -0.99 5.90
CA ASP A 72 -9.47 -0.09 4.79
C ASP A 72 -8.70 -0.87 3.72
N ILE A 73 -9.30 -0.99 2.53
CA ILE A 73 -8.70 -1.67 1.37
C ILE A 73 -8.40 -0.64 0.29
N ASN A 74 -7.13 -0.52 -0.08
CA ASN A 74 -6.67 0.41 -1.10
C ASN A 74 -5.67 -0.26 -2.05
N GLY A 75 -5.82 -0.03 -3.36
CA GLY A 75 -4.95 -0.62 -4.38
C GLY A 75 -4.38 0.38 -5.36
N TRP A 76 -3.17 0.11 -5.83
CA TRP A 76 -2.50 0.88 -6.87
C TRP A 76 -2.39 0.08 -8.16
N ASP A 77 -2.68 0.74 -9.27
CA ASP A 77 -2.39 0.22 -10.59
C ASP A 77 -0.89 -0.06 -10.74
N ILE A 78 -0.54 -1.14 -11.45
CA ILE A 78 0.87 -1.52 -11.67
C ILE A 78 1.67 -0.38 -12.33
N LYS A 79 1.07 0.39 -13.23
CA LYS A 79 1.72 1.54 -13.86
C LYS A 79 2.09 2.60 -12.83
N LYS A 80 1.19 2.90 -11.89
CA LYS A 80 1.46 3.80 -10.77
C LYS A 80 2.57 3.24 -9.88
N ALA A 81 2.49 1.96 -9.51
CA ALA A 81 3.50 1.31 -8.67
C ALA A 81 4.89 1.39 -9.32
N LEU A 82 5.02 1.12 -10.62
CA LEU A 82 6.29 1.22 -11.35
C LEU A 82 6.82 2.66 -11.47
N ILE A 83 5.92 3.65 -11.61
CA ILE A 83 6.32 5.08 -11.58
C ILE A 83 6.86 5.45 -10.19
N LEU A 84 6.21 4.99 -9.12
CA LEU A 84 6.65 5.22 -7.75
C LEU A 84 7.97 4.49 -7.44
N LEU A 85 8.15 3.27 -7.95
CA LEU A 85 9.41 2.53 -7.87
C LEU A 85 10.56 3.32 -8.50
N ARG A 86 10.38 3.81 -9.72
CA ARG A 86 11.38 4.63 -10.42
C ARG A 86 11.76 5.90 -9.64
N LYS A 87 10.82 6.46 -8.88
CA LYS A 87 11.05 7.62 -8.00
C LYS A 87 11.62 7.23 -6.63
N SER A 88 11.87 5.95 -6.40
CA SER A 88 12.29 5.43 -5.08
C SER A 88 11.32 5.85 -3.97
N ASN A 89 10.01 5.71 -4.20
CA ASN A 89 9.01 6.03 -3.20
C ASN A 89 9.04 4.98 -2.08
N PRO A 90 9.27 5.35 -0.80
CA PRO A 90 9.43 4.43 0.30
C PRO A 90 8.24 3.51 0.54
N THR A 91 7.02 4.01 0.37
CA THR A 91 5.79 3.25 0.61
C THR A 91 5.72 1.95 -0.22
N LEU A 92 6.23 1.97 -1.48
CA LEU A 92 6.25 0.76 -2.28
C LEU A 92 7.22 -0.30 -1.74
N PHE A 93 8.38 0.14 -1.21
CA PHE A 93 9.34 -0.76 -0.56
C PHE A 93 8.77 -1.32 0.74
N GLU A 94 8.04 -0.51 1.51
CA GLU A 94 7.32 -0.95 2.71
C GLU A 94 6.28 -2.02 2.36
N TRP A 95 5.45 -1.80 1.34
CA TRP A 95 4.45 -2.79 0.91
C TRP A 95 5.10 -4.09 0.45
N ASN A 96 6.20 -4.00 -0.32
CA ASN A 96 6.93 -5.20 -0.76
C ASN A 96 7.61 -5.96 0.38
N SER A 97 7.91 -5.29 1.50
CA SER A 97 8.59 -5.86 2.67
C SER A 97 7.65 -6.24 3.80
N SER A 98 6.33 -6.08 3.61
CA SER A 98 5.36 -6.41 4.65
C SER A 98 5.47 -7.88 5.06
N PRO A 99 5.53 -8.19 6.37
CA PRO A 99 5.60 -9.57 6.87
C PRO A 99 4.26 -10.31 6.72
N ILE A 100 3.15 -9.58 6.48
CA ILE A 100 1.82 -10.17 6.37
C ILE A 100 1.34 -10.06 4.92
N VAL A 101 1.43 -11.17 4.19
CA VAL A 101 1.02 -11.27 2.79
C VAL A 101 -0.29 -12.04 2.69
N TYR A 102 -1.29 -11.45 2.02
CA TYR A 102 -2.59 -12.06 1.73
C TYR A 102 -2.59 -12.79 0.40
N LYS A 103 -2.02 -12.18 -0.64
CA LYS A 103 -1.92 -12.73 -1.98
C LYS A 103 -0.62 -12.28 -2.65
N THR A 104 0.01 -13.15 -3.41
CA THR A 104 1.12 -12.80 -4.29
C THR A 104 1.14 -13.71 -5.50
N THR A 105 1.54 -13.20 -6.65
CA THR A 105 1.64 -13.94 -7.91
C THR A 105 3.10 -14.10 -8.32
N GLU A 106 3.37 -15.01 -9.26
CA GLU A 106 4.74 -15.21 -9.77
C GLU A 106 5.28 -13.95 -10.46
N GLU A 107 4.42 -13.24 -11.19
CA GLU A 107 4.80 -11.98 -11.86
C GLU A 107 5.25 -10.93 -10.84
N TRP A 108 4.56 -10.86 -9.67
CA TRP A 108 5.01 -9.95 -8.61
C TRP A 108 6.31 -10.38 -7.99
N LYS A 109 6.55 -11.67 -7.83
CA LYS A 109 7.83 -12.18 -7.30
C LYS A 109 9.01 -11.79 -8.20
N GLU A 110 8.83 -11.84 -9.52
CA GLU A 110 9.85 -11.37 -10.47
C GLU A 110 10.14 -9.88 -10.28
N ILE A 111 9.11 -9.03 -10.20
CA ILE A 111 9.25 -7.60 -9.91
C ILE A 111 9.93 -7.39 -8.55
N SER A 112 9.48 -8.07 -7.51
CA SER A 112 10.02 -7.99 -6.15
C SER A 112 11.52 -8.32 -6.10
N SER A 113 11.98 -9.28 -6.91
CA SER A 113 13.39 -9.66 -6.96
C SER A 113 14.34 -8.53 -7.38
N VAL A 114 13.84 -7.55 -8.10
CA VAL A 114 14.62 -6.39 -8.60
C VAL A 114 14.30 -5.07 -7.90
N ILE A 115 13.24 -5.01 -7.10
CA ILE A 115 12.75 -3.77 -6.46
C ILE A 115 13.88 -3.03 -5.72
N ASN A 116 14.69 -3.73 -4.93
CA ASN A 116 15.73 -3.12 -4.12
C ASN A 116 16.82 -2.41 -4.93
N ARG A 117 16.97 -2.74 -6.21
CA ARG A 117 17.93 -2.05 -7.11
C ARG A 117 17.52 -0.61 -7.41
N PHE A 118 16.26 -0.26 -7.19
CA PHE A 118 15.71 1.08 -7.41
C PHE A 118 15.70 1.94 -6.13
N PHE A 119 16.13 1.38 -5.00
CA PHE A 119 16.14 2.12 -3.75
C PHE A 119 17.27 3.16 -3.72
N VAL A 120 16.89 4.42 -3.51
CA VAL A 120 17.81 5.54 -3.33
C VAL A 120 17.66 6.07 -1.91
N ALA A 121 18.64 5.82 -1.06
CA ALA A 121 18.62 6.18 0.37
C ALA A 121 18.29 7.67 0.61
N LYS A 122 18.80 8.57 -0.23
CA LYS A 122 18.50 10.01 -0.15
C LYS A 122 16.99 10.28 -0.24
N SER A 123 16.28 9.63 -1.16
CA SER A 123 14.82 9.79 -1.33
C SER A 123 14.06 9.29 -0.09
N GLY A 124 14.47 8.15 0.46
CA GLY A 124 13.91 7.59 1.70
C GLY A 124 14.09 8.55 2.88
N ILE A 125 15.31 9.04 3.10
CA ILE A 125 15.62 9.98 4.19
C ILE A 125 14.74 11.25 4.09
N TYR A 126 14.66 11.87 2.91
CA TYR A 126 13.83 13.06 2.73
C TYR A 126 12.34 12.79 2.98
N HIS A 127 11.84 11.64 2.54
CA HIS A 127 10.45 11.25 2.77
C HIS A 127 10.16 11.15 4.27
N TYR A 128 10.93 10.36 5.01
CA TYR A 128 10.72 10.16 6.45
C TYR A 128 10.94 11.44 7.26
N LEU A 129 11.94 12.25 6.91
CA LEU A 129 12.13 13.56 7.54
C LEU A 129 10.94 14.50 7.29
N SER A 130 10.37 14.49 6.08
CA SER A 130 9.20 15.30 5.76
C SER A 130 7.97 14.83 6.54
N THR A 131 7.75 13.52 6.62
CA THR A 131 6.66 12.91 7.40
C THR A 131 6.81 13.22 8.89
N ALA A 132 8.00 13.05 9.46
CA ALA A 132 8.28 13.36 10.85
C ALA A 132 8.06 14.85 11.18
N LYS A 133 8.52 15.75 10.30
CA LYS A 133 8.26 17.19 10.45
C LYS A 133 6.77 17.53 10.37
N GLY A 134 6.04 16.87 9.47
CA GLY A 134 4.58 17.00 9.35
C GLY A 134 3.87 16.57 10.63
N ASN A 135 4.14 15.35 11.10
CA ASN A 135 3.58 14.80 12.32
C ASN A 135 3.90 15.67 13.55
N CYS A 136 5.15 16.15 13.66
CA CYS A 136 5.56 17.02 14.75
C CYS A 136 4.75 18.33 14.77
N ARG A 137 4.55 18.94 13.61
CA ARG A 137 3.78 20.20 13.50
C ARG A 137 2.29 20.02 13.78
N GLU A 138 1.72 18.91 13.37
CA GLU A 138 0.27 18.68 13.40
C GLU A 138 -0.18 18.04 14.71
N TYR A 139 0.58 17.06 15.22
CA TYR A 139 0.11 16.19 16.30
C TYR A 139 0.89 16.31 17.62
N LEU A 140 2.15 16.77 17.60
CA LEU A 140 3.01 16.77 18.80
C LEU A 140 3.05 18.14 19.50
N ARG A 141 1.94 18.87 19.55
CA ARG A 141 1.86 20.20 20.17
C ARG A 141 1.12 20.26 21.49
N GLY A 142 0.48 19.18 21.93
CA GLY A 142 -0.31 19.11 23.16
C GLY A 142 0.41 18.39 24.28
N ASP A 143 -0.09 18.56 25.53
CA ASP A 143 0.45 17.88 26.71
C ASP A 143 0.22 16.36 26.69
N THR A 144 -0.76 15.90 25.91
CA THR A 144 -1.03 14.47 25.67
C THR A 144 -1.12 14.20 24.18
N VAL A 145 -0.33 13.22 23.70
CA VAL A 145 -0.29 12.83 22.30
C VAL A 145 -0.52 11.32 22.20
N ARG A 146 -1.31 10.91 21.20
CA ARG A 146 -1.50 9.48 20.93
C ARG A 146 -0.18 8.86 20.47
N LEU A 147 0.24 7.75 21.09
CA LEU A 147 1.51 7.07 20.82
C LEU A 147 1.69 6.76 19.33
N LYS A 148 0.62 6.37 18.63
CA LYS A 148 0.60 6.11 17.17
C LYS A 148 1.15 7.28 16.32
N LYS A 149 1.23 8.50 16.85
CA LYS A 149 1.71 9.68 16.09
C LYS A 149 3.22 9.91 16.18
N TYR A 150 3.92 9.10 16.96
CA TYR A 150 5.39 9.09 17.03
C TYR A 150 6.03 8.15 16.00
N PHE A 151 5.24 7.30 15.36
CA PHE A 151 5.67 6.31 14.37
C PHE A 151 5.25 6.66 12.95
#